data_8f2c29588c88a210820a8d851b29401a
#
_entry.id   8f2c29588c88a210820a8d851b29401a
#
_cell.length_a   1.000
_cell.length_b   1.000
_cell.length_c   1.000
_cell.angle_alpha   90.00
_cell.angle_beta   90.00
_cell.angle_gamma   90.00
#
_symmetry.space_group_name_H-M   'P 1'
#
loop_
_entity.id
_entity.type
_entity.pdbx_description
1 polymer ?
#
loop_
_entity_poly.entity_id
_entity_poly.type
_entity_poly.pdbx_seq_one_letter_code
_entity_poly.pdbx_strand_id
1 'polypeptide(L)'
;MDNSTPKTQPYTTAILLATFSLLATLLITPPMLWHASNRNIGATSLILWLLVLNFQGFLNALIWPHDDVSQWFGGTGLCDVEVKLMIAGWVGVPSSVASVLRALARVMDTEKMGLGLSKEQSRRGYAVDLLWCVGFPVLQMFFHFLVQNERFYVVGIAGCTPAASYSWVTDLLIFTPPVVWTVLGGCYAGELNPFLRGFVERFVG
;
A
#
# COMPACT_ATOMS: atom_id res chain seq x y z
N MET A 1 0.42 2.37 51.75
CA MET A 1 0.29 1.30 50.74
C MET A 1 0.32 1.97 49.38
N ASP A 2 1.50 2.01 48.79
CA ASP A 2 1.73 2.64 47.50
C ASP A 2 1.24 1.67 46.41
N ASN A 3 0.10 1.99 45.79
CA ASN A 3 -0.57 1.17 44.81
C ASN A 3 -0.05 1.54 43.41
N SER A 4 1.28 1.58 43.27
CA SER A 4 1.92 1.73 41.97
C SER A 4 1.77 0.42 41.18
N THR A 5 0.72 0.31 40.36
CA THR A 5 0.66 -0.73 39.34
C THR A 5 1.98 -0.70 38.56
N PRO A 6 2.66 -1.84 38.40
CA PRO A 6 3.91 -1.89 37.63
C PRO A 6 3.60 -1.40 36.19
N LYS A 7 4.19 -0.27 35.80
CA LYS A 7 4.11 0.22 34.41
C LYS A 7 4.81 -0.79 33.54
N THR A 8 4.07 -1.58 32.80
CA THR A 8 4.61 -2.52 31.83
C THR A 8 5.43 -1.72 30.79
N GLN A 9 6.73 -2.06 30.70
CA GLN A 9 7.61 -1.35 29.77
C GLN A 9 7.34 -1.80 28.33
N PRO A 10 7.39 -0.90 27.33
CA PRO A 10 7.20 -1.26 25.94
C PRO A 10 8.30 -2.21 25.48
N TYR A 11 7.95 -3.17 24.63
CA TYR A 11 8.91 -4.08 24.04
C TYR A 11 9.89 -3.34 23.12
N THR A 12 11.14 -3.77 23.10
CA THR A 12 12.16 -3.21 22.18
C THR A 12 11.70 -3.25 20.72
N THR A 13 10.98 -4.30 20.32
CA THR A 13 10.39 -4.44 18.98
C THR A 13 9.36 -3.35 18.66
N ALA A 14 8.53 -2.95 19.64
CA ALA A 14 7.58 -1.86 19.48
C ALA A 14 8.29 -0.52 19.26
N ILE A 15 9.35 -0.26 20.05
CA ILE A 15 10.16 0.96 19.92
C ILE A 15 10.83 1.01 18.55
N LEU A 16 11.45 -0.08 18.11
CA LEU A 16 12.09 -0.18 16.79
C LEU A 16 11.07 0.02 15.66
N LEU A 17 9.93 -0.66 15.73
CA LEU A 17 8.87 -0.52 14.71
C LEU A 17 8.37 0.93 14.64
N ALA A 18 8.06 1.56 15.79
CA ALA A 18 7.63 2.96 15.83
C ALA A 18 8.68 3.88 15.22
N THR A 19 9.95 3.69 15.58
CA THR A 19 11.06 4.54 15.10
C THR A 19 11.24 4.41 13.59
N PHE A 20 11.33 3.18 13.06
CA PHE A 20 11.51 2.96 11.62
C PHE A 20 10.30 3.38 10.81
N SER A 21 9.09 3.14 11.28
CA SER A 21 7.86 3.57 10.61
C SER A 21 7.73 5.09 10.56
N LEU A 22 8.11 5.79 11.63
CA LEU A 22 8.15 7.26 11.65
C LEU A 22 9.20 7.79 10.68
N LEU A 23 10.41 7.25 10.72
CA LEU A 23 11.49 7.63 9.78
C LEU A 23 11.08 7.39 8.33
N ALA A 24 10.49 6.23 8.02
CA ALA A 24 9.98 5.94 6.69
C ALA A 24 8.93 6.97 6.25
N THR A 25 7.95 7.27 7.11
CA THR A 25 6.90 8.28 6.85
C THR A 25 7.50 9.64 6.52
N LEU A 26 8.49 10.09 7.30
CA LEU A 26 9.15 11.39 7.07
C LEU A 26 9.96 11.41 5.77
N LEU A 27 10.70 10.34 5.48
CA LEU A 27 11.57 10.25 4.30
C LEU A 27 10.81 10.12 2.98
N ILE A 28 9.64 9.48 2.97
CA ILE A 28 8.84 9.29 1.75
C ILE A 28 7.92 10.48 1.45
N THR A 29 7.71 11.40 2.40
CA THR A 29 6.84 12.56 2.21
C THR A 29 7.35 13.55 1.13
N PRO A 30 8.64 13.94 1.09
CA PRO A 30 9.13 14.85 0.05
C PRO A 30 8.99 14.29 -1.38
N PRO A 31 9.39 13.04 -1.71
CA PRO A 31 9.15 12.49 -3.04
C PRO A 31 7.67 12.37 -3.38
N MET A 32 6.78 12.10 -2.41
CA MET A 32 5.34 12.11 -2.64
C MET A 32 4.86 13.46 -3.17
N LEU A 33 5.24 14.55 -2.51
CA LEU A 33 4.86 15.91 -2.90
C LEU A 33 5.41 16.28 -4.28
N TRP A 34 6.64 15.86 -4.59
CA TRP A 34 7.25 16.08 -5.89
C TRP A 34 6.49 15.34 -7.01
N HIS A 35 6.17 14.06 -6.83
CA HIS A 35 5.40 13.28 -7.81
C HIS A 35 3.97 13.80 -7.97
N ALA A 36 3.34 14.25 -6.88
CA ALA A 36 2.01 14.86 -6.91
C ALA A 36 2.02 16.17 -7.74
N SER A 37 3.00 17.04 -7.55
CA SER A 37 3.14 18.29 -8.31
C SER A 37 3.37 18.03 -9.81
N ASN A 38 4.04 16.92 -10.16
CA ASN A 38 4.26 16.49 -11.54
C ASN A 38 3.11 15.65 -12.13
N ARG A 39 1.98 15.52 -11.42
CA ARG A 39 0.79 14.77 -11.84
C ARG A 39 1.07 13.29 -12.18
N ASN A 40 2.06 12.69 -11.55
CA ASN A 40 2.36 11.27 -11.68
C ASN A 40 1.50 10.47 -10.70
N ILE A 41 0.29 10.07 -11.12
CA ILE A 41 -0.67 9.37 -10.24
C ILE A 41 -0.09 8.06 -9.70
N GLY A 42 0.50 7.23 -10.56
CA GLY A 42 1.00 5.92 -10.15
C GLY A 42 2.02 6.03 -9.02
N ALA A 43 3.07 6.87 -9.19
CA ALA A 43 4.08 7.08 -8.17
C ALA A 43 3.53 7.77 -6.91
N THR A 44 2.67 8.78 -7.08
CA THR A 44 2.03 9.47 -5.95
C THR A 44 1.19 8.51 -5.11
N SER A 45 0.37 7.69 -5.76
CA SER A 45 -0.51 6.73 -5.07
C SER A 45 0.30 5.62 -4.39
N LEU A 46 1.37 5.12 -5.03
CA LEU A 46 2.26 4.14 -4.42
C LEU A 46 2.83 4.67 -3.11
N ILE A 47 3.40 5.88 -3.15
CA ILE A 47 4.00 6.49 -1.95
C ILE A 47 2.93 6.80 -0.91
N LEU A 48 1.73 7.25 -1.32
CA LEU A 48 0.61 7.50 -0.42
C LEU A 48 0.17 6.23 0.33
N TRP A 49 0.02 5.09 -0.36
CA TRP A 49 -0.31 3.83 0.30
C TRP A 49 0.78 3.38 1.27
N LEU A 50 2.06 3.49 0.88
CA LEU A 50 3.18 3.19 1.77
C LEU A 50 3.20 4.13 2.99
N LEU A 51 2.90 5.42 2.81
CA LEU A 51 2.79 6.38 3.90
C LEU A 51 1.69 6.01 4.88
N VAL A 52 0.49 5.68 4.37
CA VAL A 52 -0.64 5.27 5.21
C VAL A 52 -0.29 4.02 6.02
N LEU A 53 0.28 2.98 5.39
CA LEU A 53 0.63 1.74 6.07
C LEU A 53 1.76 1.92 7.11
N ASN A 54 2.79 2.74 6.81
CA ASN A 54 3.84 3.06 7.78
C ASN A 54 3.29 3.89 8.94
N PHE A 55 2.42 4.85 8.66
CA PHE A 55 1.81 5.66 9.72
C PHE A 55 0.93 4.82 10.66
N GLN A 56 0.16 3.86 10.11
CA GLN A 56 -0.57 2.88 10.92
C GLN A 56 0.38 2.05 11.79
N GLY A 57 1.47 1.51 11.22
CA GLY A 57 2.47 0.77 11.98
C GLY A 57 3.10 1.60 13.11
N PHE A 58 3.35 2.89 12.87
CA PHE A 58 3.82 3.82 13.90
C PHE A 58 2.80 3.99 15.03
N LEU A 59 1.54 4.28 14.69
CA LEU A 59 0.47 4.46 15.68
C LEU A 59 0.23 3.19 16.50
N ASN A 60 0.15 2.04 15.84
CA ASN A 60 -0.13 0.76 16.47
C ASN A 60 0.97 0.37 17.47
N ALA A 61 2.24 0.57 17.11
CA ALA A 61 3.35 0.31 18.02
C ALA A 61 3.39 1.23 19.25
N LEU A 62 2.81 2.44 19.16
CA LEU A 62 2.67 3.35 20.28
C LEU A 62 1.47 3.00 21.19
N ILE A 63 0.35 2.57 20.60
CA ILE A 63 -0.90 2.31 21.33
C ILE A 63 -0.85 0.95 22.02
N TRP A 64 -0.27 -0.07 21.37
CA TRP A 64 -0.19 -1.44 21.87
C TRP A 64 1.27 -1.93 22.01
N PRO A 65 2.11 -1.28 22.83
CA PRO A 65 3.55 -1.57 22.91
C PRO A 65 3.91 -2.84 23.68
N HIS A 66 2.95 -3.54 24.30
CA HIS A 66 3.14 -4.71 25.17
C HIS A 66 1.95 -5.68 25.09
N ASP A 67 2.09 -6.90 25.62
CA ASP A 67 1.07 -7.96 25.58
C ASP A 67 0.09 -7.95 26.77
N ASP A 68 0.09 -6.94 27.61
CA ASP A 68 -0.86 -6.84 28.72
C ASP A 68 -2.23 -6.38 28.22
N VAL A 69 -3.05 -7.35 27.84
CA VAL A 69 -4.40 -7.14 27.27
C VAL A 69 -5.31 -6.34 28.21
N SER A 70 -5.07 -6.42 29.53
CA SER A 70 -5.91 -5.72 30.52
C SER A 70 -5.80 -4.19 30.45
N GLN A 71 -4.70 -3.69 29.88
CA GLN A 71 -4.42 -2.26 29.74
C GLN A 71 -4.61 -1.75 28.28
N TRP A 72 -5.02 -2.62 27.35
CA TRP A 72 -5.13 -2.23 25.97
C TRP A 72 -6.32 -1.30 25.73
N PHE A 73 -6.09 -0.33 24.86
CA PHE A 73 -7.17 0.42 24.23
C PHE A 73 -7.96 -0.51 23.31
N GLY A 74 -9.29 -0.53 23.45
CA GLY A 74 -10.16 -1.46 22.71
C GLY A 74 -10.28 -1.19 21.20
N GLY A 75 -9.62 -0.16 20.69
CA GLY A 75 -9.51 0.12 19.25
C GLY A 75 -10.77 0.64 18.58
N THR A 76 -11.90 0.77 19.28
CA THR A 76 -13.17 1.18 18.66
C THR A 76 -13.04 2.52 17.94
N GLY A 77 -13.50 2.56 16.68
CA GLY A 77 -13.39 3.72 15.80
C GLY A 77 -12.05 3.79 15.05
N LEU A 78 -10.92 3.73 15.75
CA LEU A 78 -9.60 3.73 15.11
C LEU A 78 -9.40 2.47 14.25
N CYS A 79 -9.60 1.28 14.83
CA CYS A 79 -9.45 0.02 14.11
C CYS A 79 -10.45 -0.15 12.96
N ASP A 80 -11.64 0.42 13.08
CA ASP A 80 -12.62 0.38 11.99
C ASP A 80 -12.09 1.07 10.71
N VAL A 81 -11.34 2.15 10.88
CA VAL A 81 -10.73 2.88 9.76
C VAL A 81 -9.44 2.20 9.31
N GLU A 82 -8.56 1.85 10.26
CA GLU A 82 -7.26 1.27 9.97
C GLU A 82 -7.36 -0.05 9.20
N VAL A 83 -8.25 -0.94 9.60
CA VAL A 83 -8.47 -2.22 8.91
C VAL A 83 -8.91 -2.02 7.47
N LYS A 84 -9.80 -1.07 7.20
CA LYS A 84 -10.23 -0.76 5.83
C LYS A 84 -9.09 -0.19 4.99
N LEU A 85 -8.28 0.70 5.54
CA LEU A 85 -7.11 1.27 4.86
C LEU A 85 -6.03 0.20 4.62
N MET A 86 -5.81 -0.71 5.57
CA MET A 86 -4.88 -1.83 5.42
C MET A 86 -5.29 -2.74 4.26
N ILE A 87 -6.55 -3.17 4.23
CA ILE A 87 -7.11 -4.00 3.16
C ILE A 87 -7.03 -3.29 1.79
N ALA A 88 -7.32 -2.00 1.75
CA ALA A 88 -7.14 -1.20 0.53
C ALA A 88 -5.67 -1.13 0.10
N GLY A 89 -4.76 -0.97 1.04
CA GLY A 89 -3.32 -0.94 0.79
C GLY A 89 -2.77 -2.23 0.19
N TRP A 90 -3.34 -3.40 0.54
CA TRP A 90 -2.94 -4.69 -0.05
C TRP A 90 -3.15 -4.73 -1.56
N VAL A 91 -4.15 -4.04 -2.09
CA VAL A 91 -4.37 -3.86 -3.52
C VAL A 91 -3.73 -2.57 -4.02
N GLY A 92 -3.77 -1.50 -3.24
CA GLY A 92 -3.30 -0.19 -3.61
C GLY A 92 -1.80 -0.14 -3.94
N VAL A 93 -0.98 -0.87 -3.19
CA VAL A 93 0.46 -0.95 -3.47
C VAL A 93 0.74 -1.65 -4.81
N PRO A 94 0.33 -2.92 -5.04
CA PRO A 94 0.64 -3.60 -6.29
C PRO A 94 -0.05 -2.98 -7.51
N SER A 95 -1.26 -2.42 -7.38
CA SER A 95 -1.93 -1.73 -8.49
C SER A 95 -1.22 -0.43 -8.88
N SER A 96 -0.68 0.31 -7.90
CA SER A 96 0.13 1.51 -8.15
C SER A 96 1.46 1.16 -8.82
N VAL A 97 2.13 0.07 -8.41
CA VAL A 97 3.32 -0.45 -9.08
C VAL A 97 3.01 -0.81 -10.53
N ALA A 98 1.93 -1.56 -10.78
CA ALA A 98 1.50 -1.92 -12.12
C ALA A 98 1.20 -0.66 -12.99
N SER A 99 0.60 0.39 -12.39
CA SER A 99 0.36 1.67 -13.07
C SER A 99 1.66 2.37 -13.47
N VAL A 100 2.66 2.41 -12.58
CA VAL A 100 3.98 3.00 -12.88
C VAL A 100 4.66 2.24 -14.02
N LEU A 101 4.69 0.91 -13.96
CA LEU A 101 5.31 0.07 -14.99
C LEU A 101 4.58 0.20 -16.34
N ARG A 102 3.25 0.25 -16.33
CA ARG A 102 2.45 0.52 -17.53
C ARG A 102 2.75 1.89 -18.15
N ALA A 103 2.88 2.93 -17.31
CA ALA A 103 3.21 4.26 -17.79
C ALA A 103 4.59 4.28 -18.45
N LEU A 104 5.57 3.59 -17.84
CA LEU A 104 6.92 3.47 -18.38
C LEU A 104 6.93 2.71 -19.71
N ALA A 105 6.25 1.56 -19.80
CA ALA A 105 6.13 0.79 -21.04
C ALA A 105 5.55 1.62 -22.18
N ARG A 106 4.50 2.41 -21.92
CA ARG A 106 3.90 3.31 -22.93
C ARG A 106 4.85 4.41 -23.42
N VAL A 107 5.63 5.02 -22.51
CA VAL A 107 6.61 6.04 -22.90
C VAL A 107 7.66 5.43 -23.83
N MET A 108 8.14 4.25 -23.53
CA MET A 108 9.14 3.56 -24.32
C MET A 108 8.62 3.15 -25.70
N ASP A 109 7.36 2.73 -25.83
CA ASP A 109 6.74 2.42 -27.13
C ASP A 109 6.54 3.67 -27.98
N THR A 110 6.10 4.79 -27.40
CA THR A 110 5.93 6.05 -28.13
C THR A 110 7.26 6.64 -28.59
N GLU A 111 8.33 6.48 -27.83
CA GLU A 111 9.66 6.91 -28.22
C GLU A 111 10.19 6.11 -29.43
N LYS A 112 9.98 4.79 -29.44
CA LYS A 112 10.33 3.93 -30.59
C LYS A 112 9.60 4.34 -31.87
N MET A 113 8.35 4.78 -31.79
CA MET A 113 7.55 5.19 -32.95
C MET A 113 7.74 6.65 -33.33
N GLY A 114 8.50 7.46 -32.58
CA GLY A 114 8.67 8.89 -32.79
C GLY A 114 7.36 9.70 -32.71
N LEU A 115 6.33 9.14 -32.10
CA LEU A 115 4.99 9.71 -31.96
C LEU A 115 4.81 10.26 -30.55
N GLY A 116 4.57 11.57 -30.43
CA GLY A 116 4.13 12.16 -29.17
C GLY A 116 2.73 11.65 -28.77
N LEU A 117 2.51 11.44 -27.47
CA LEU A 117 1.17 11.08 -26.94
C LEU A 117 0.14 12.16 -27.27
N SER A 118 -0.98 11.78 -27.89
CA SER A 118 -2.09 12.70 -28.11
C SER A 118 -2.71 13.13 -26.78
N LYS A 119 -3.31 14.34 -26.74
CA LYS A 119 -3.95 14.89 -25.53
C LYS A 119 -5.04 13.97 -24.97
N GLU A 120 -5.75 13.27 -25.85
CA GLU A 120 -6.79 12.30 -25.49
C GLU A 120 -6.22 11.01 -24.89
N GLN A 121 -5.14 10.48 -25.46
CA GLN A 121 -4.42 9.33 -24.93
C GLN A 121 -3.85 9.60 -23.54
N SER A 122 -3.33 10.80 -23.32
CA SER A 122 -2.85 11.26 -22.01
C SER A 122 -3.99 11.31 -20.98
N ARG A 123 -5.14 11.88 -21.34
CA ARG A 123 -6.32 11.98 -20.45
C ARG A 123 -6.91 10.61 -20.11
N ARG A 124 -7.02 9.73 -21.10
CA ARG A 124 -7.49 8.36 -20.89
C ARG A 124 -6.52 7.57 -19.99
N GLY A 125 -5.22 7.74 -20.19
CA GLY A 125 -4.19 7.15 -19.35
C GLY A 125 -4.34 7.56 -17.89
N TYR A 126 -4.56 8.85 -17.65
CA TYR A 126 -4.76 9.43 -16.33
C TYR A 126 -6.00 8.84 -15.61
N ALA A 127 -7.12 8.71 -16.33
CA ALA A 127 -8.35 8.12 -15.77
C ALA A 127 -8.17 6.64 -15.39
N VAL A 128 -7.43 5.88 -16.21
CA VAL A 128 -7.13 4.47 -15.91
C VAL A 128 -6.20 4.36 -14.71
N ASP A 129 -5.17 5.21 -14.59
CA ASP A 129 -4.27 5.22 -13.43
C ASP A 129 -5.02 5.55 -12.15
N LEU A 130 -5.95 6.51 -12.18
CA LEU A 130 -6.79 6.85 -11.03
C LEU A 130 -7.70 5.67 -10.62
N LEU A 131 -8.32 5.02 -11.60
CA LEU A 131 -9.15 3.84 -11.36
C LEU A 131 -8.33 2.70 -10.72
N TRP A 132 -7.13 2.44 -11.22
CA TRP A 132 -6.25 1.39 -10.70
C TRP A 132 -5.75 1.71 -9.29
N CYS A 133 -5.27 2.92 -9.08
CA CYS A 133 -4.62 3.30 -7.83
C CYS A 133 -5.57 3.66 -6.68
N VAL A 134 -6.83 4.00 -6.99
CA VAL A 134 -7.84 4.42 -6.00
C VAL A 134 -9.11 3.58 -6.11
N GLY A 135 -9.66 3.40 -7.31
CA GLY A 135 -10.93 2.72 -7.51
C GLY A 135 -10.92 1.26 -7.04
N PHE A 136 -9.92 0.48 -7.43
CA PHE A 136 -9.80 -0.92 -6.98
C PHE A 136 -9.49 -1.07 -5.48
N PRO A 137 -8.62 -0.27 -4.86
CA PRO A 137 -8.46 -0.26 -3.41
C PRO A 137 -9.76 0.04 -2.65
N VAL A 138 -10.56 1.00 -3.11
CA VAL A 138 -11.87 1.30 -2.50
C VAL A 138 -12.84 0.13 -2.68
N LEU A 139 -12.86 -0.51 -3.85
CA LEU A 139 -13.65 -1.71 -4.09
C LEU A 139 -13.23 -2.85 -3.15
N GLN A 140 -11.94 -2.96 -2.86
CA GLN A 140 -11.40 -3.96 -1.92
C GLN A 140 -11.92 -3.77 -0.49
N MET A 141 -12.08 -2.51 -0.03
CA MET A 141 -12.72 -2.23 1.27
C MET A 141 -14.16 -2.75 1.30
N PHE A 142 -14.89 -2.61 0.19
CA PHE A 142 -16.24 -3.12 0.07
C PHE A 142 -16.27 -4.66 0.09
N PHE A 143 -15.38 -5.33 -0.63
CA PHE A 143 -15.27 -6.79 -0.61
C PHE A 143 -14.95 -7.32 0.80
N HIS A 144 -14.07 -6.65 1.54
CA HIS A 144 -13.81 -7.01 2.92
C HIS A 144 -15.07 -6.90 3.79
N PHE A 145 -15.89 -5.89 3.59
CA PHE A 145 -17.15 -5.75 4.33
C PHE A 145 -18.09 -6.94 4.11
N LEU A 146 -18.10 -7.57 2.92
CA LEU A 146 -18.94 -8.73 2.61
C LEU A 146 -18.48 -10.03 3.29
N VAL A 147 -17.18 -10.17 3.57
CA VAL A 147 -16.58 -11.41 4.09
C VAL A 147 -16.08 -11.31 5.53
N GLN A 148 -16.19 -10.14 6.16
CA GLN A 148 -15.79 -9.96 7.55
C GLN A 148 -16.78 -10.70 8.47
N ASN A 149 -16.26 -11.48 9.43
CA ASN A 149 -17.03 -12.14 10.47
C ASN A 149 -17.06 -11.32 11.76
N GLU A 150 -15.99 -10.60 12.05
CA GLU A 150 -15.83 -9.69 13.18
C GLU A 150 -15.40 -8.31 12.66
N ARG A 151 -15.53 -7.26 13.47
CA ARG A 151 -15.16 -5.91 13.06
C ARG A 151 -13.65 -5.79 12.84
N PHE A 152 -12.87 -6.31 13.77
CA PHE A 152 -11.40 -6.32 13.77
C PHE A 152 -10.89 -7.19 14.93
N TYR A 153 -9.63 -7.57 14.86
CA TYR A 153 -8.89 -8.10 16.01
C TYR A 153 -7.80 -7.10 16.39
N VAL A 154 -7.46 -7.06 17.70
CA VAL A 154 -6.32 -6.29 18.21
C VAL A 154 -5.22 -7.27 18.58
N VAL A 155 -4.04 -7.06 18.03
CA VAL A 155 -2.85 -7.89 18.28
C VAL A 155 -1.73 -7.00 18.80
N GLY A 156 -0.99 -7.45 19.81
CA GLY A 156 0.12 -6.69 20.39
C GLY A 156 1.11 -6.24 19.32
N ILE A 157 1.57 -4.99 19.41
CA ILE A 157 2.50 -4.32 18.48
C ILE A 157 1.92 -4.10 17.06
N ALA A 158 1.24 -5.11 16.48
CA ALA A 158 0.63 -5.01 15.16
C ALA A 158 -0.66 -4.17 15.16
N GLY A 159 -1.32 -4.05 16.32
CA GLY A 159 -2.54 -3.27 16.49
C GLY A 159 -3.75 -3.89 15.80
N CYS A 160 -4.46 -3.08 15.02
CA CYS A 160 -5.69 -3.46 14.35
C CYS A 160 -5.43 -4.40 13.17
N THR A 161 -5.99 -5.60 13.21
CA THR A 161 -5.90 -6.58 12.13
C THR A 161 -7.27 -6.92 11.55
N PRO A 162 -7.37 -7.14 10.23
CA PRO A 162 -8.64 -7.48 9.59
C PRO A 162 -9.13 -8.87 10.03
N ALA A 163 -10.40 -8.95 10.35
CA ALA A 163 -11.10 -10.20 10.60
C ALA A 163 -11.84 -10.64 9.34
N ALA A 164 -11.63 -11.87 8.90
CA ALA A 164 -12.33 -12.42 7.76
C ALA A 164 -12.74 -13.88 8.01
N SER A 165 -13.86 -14.30 7.45
CA SER A 165 -14.33 -15.68 7.55
C SER A 165 -13.42 -16.63 6.76
N TYR A 166 -13.14 -17.80 7.28
CA TYR A 166 -12.43 -18.86 6.56
C TYR A 166 -13.36 -19.46 5.49
N SER A 167 -13.25 -18.95 4.26
CA SER A 167 -14.04 -19.45 3.13
C SER A 167 -13.33 -19.21 1.80
N TRP A 168 -13.61 -20.05 0.80
CA TRP A 168 -13.10 -19.86 -0.56
C TRP A 168 -13.50 -18.49 -1.16
N VAL A 169 -14.64 -17.93 -0.71
CA VAL A 169 -15.07 -16.58 -1.11
C VAL A 169 -14.12 -15.50 -0.59
N THR A 170 -13.64 -15.65 0.63
CA THR A 170 -12.59 -14.76 1.19
C THR A 170 -11.31 -14.82 0.38
N ASP A 171 -10.85 -16.04 0.02
CA ASP A 171 -9.66 -16.22 -0.80
C ASP A 171 -9.81 -15.54 -2.17
N LEU A 172 -10.98 -15.70 -2.79
CA LEU A 172 -11.27 -15.09 -4.08
C LEU A 172 -11.37 -13.54 -4.00
N LEU A 173 -12.06 -13.01 -2.99
CA LEU A 173 -12.34 -11.58 -2.91
C LEU A 173 -11.20 -10.76 -2.27
N ILE A 174 -10.44 -11.35 -1.36
CA ILE A 174 -9.42 -10.63 -0.58
C ILE A 174 -7.99 -10.94 -1.05
N PHE A 175 -7.65 -12.22 -1.24
CA PHE A 175 -6.27 -12.61 -1.55
C PHE A 175 -5.97 -12.67 -3.05
N THR A 176 -6.96 -12.96 -3.90
CA THR A 176 -6.75 -13.02 -5.37
C THR A 176 -6.43 -11.65 -5.98
N PRO A 177 -7.12 -10.54 -5.66
CA PRO A 177 -6.87 -9.25 -6.29
C PRO A 177 -5.42 -8.74 -6.16
N PRO A 178 -4.76 -8.76 -4.97
CA PRO A 178 -3.35 -8.40 -4.87
C PRO A 178 -2.43 -9.24 -5.78
N VAL A 179 -2.71 -10.55 -5.90
CA VAL A 179 -1.94 -11.45 -6.76
C VAL A 179 -2.12 -11.07 -8.24
N VAL A 180 -3.35 -10.82 -8.68
CA VAL A 180 -3.64 -10.38 -10.06
C VAL A 180 -2.88 -9.11 -10.40
N TRP A 181 -2.88 -8.10 -9.52
CA TRP A 181 -2.14 -6.86 -9.73
C TRP A 181 -0.63 -7.06 -9.75
N THR A 182 -0.10 -7.97 -8.93
CA THR A 182 1.32 -8.32 -8.93
C THR A 182 1.72 -8.98 -10.24
N VAL A 183 0.90 -9.91 -10.76
CA VAL A 183 1.13 -10.57 -12.05
C VAL A 183 1.08 -9.56 -13.20
N LEU A 184 0.09 -8.65 -13.21
CA LEU A 184 -0.01 -7.59 -14.21
C LEU A 184 1.23 -6.68 -14.20
N GLY A 185 1.69 -6.28 -13.02
CA GLY A 185 2.95 -5.53 -12.87
C GLY A 185 4.14 -6.31 -13.44
N GLY A 186 4.23 -7.60 -13.14
CA GLY A 186 5.26 -8.49 -13.69
C GLY A 186 5.24 -8.59 -15.22
N CYS A 187 4.05 -8.64 -15.83
CA CYS A 187 3.90 -8.61 -17.30
C CYS A 187 4.48 -7.33 -17.90
N TYR A 188 4.12 -6.15 -17.36
CA TYR A 188 4.69 -4.89 -17.83
C TYR A 188 6.19 -4.79 -17.60
N ALA A 189 6.71 -5.31 -16.49
CA ALA A 189 8.15 -5.38 -16.26
C ALA A 189 8.85 -6.29 -17.27
N GLY A 190 8.22 -7.39 -17.69
CA GLY A 190 8.71 -8.28 -18.74
C GLY A 190 8.82 -7.61 -20.10
N GLU A 191 7.86 -6.75 -20.47
CA GLU A 191 7.92 -5.94 -21.71
C GLU A 191 9.08 -4.94 -21.71
N LEU A 192 9.50 -4.46 -20.53
CA LEU A 192 10.63 -3.53 -20.36
C LEU A 192 12.00 -4.22 -20.47
N ASN A 193 12.09 -5.51 -20.15
CA ASN A 193 13.36 -6.24 -20.06
C ASN A 193 14.15 -6.29 -21.40
N PRO A 194 13.58 -6.62 -22.58
CA PRO A 194 14.33 -6.63 -23.84
C PRO A 194 14.82 -5.23 -24.25
N PHE A 195 14.08 -4.18 -23.87
CA PHE A 195 14.50 -2.81 -24.14
C PHE A 195 15.68 -2.39 -23.26
N LEU A 196 15.63 -2.69 -21.97
CA LEU A 196 16.73 -2.41 -21.03
C LEU A 196 18.01 -3.13 -21.46
N ARG A 197 17.92 -4.37 -21.94
CA ARG A 197 19.07 -5.10 -22.49
C ARG A 197 19.66 -4.38 -23.70
N GLY A 198 18.84 -4.00 -24.67
CA GLY A 198 19.31 -3.27 -25.86
C GLY A 198 19.88 -1.88 -25.55
N PHE A 199 19.40 -1.22 -24.50
CA PHE A 199 19.95 0.04 -24.01
C PHE A 199 21.33 -0.17 -23.39
N VAL A 200 21.50 -1.15 -22.48
CA VAL A 200 22.77 -1.47 -21.85
C VAL A 200 23.82 -1.88 -22.88
N GLU A 201 23.45 -2.72 -23.86
CA GLU A 201 24.37 -3.14 -24.94
C GLU A 201 24.87 -1.96 -25.80
N ARG A 202 24.06 -0.90 -25.98
CA ARG A 202 24.45 0.29 -26.74
C ARG A 202 25.36 1.26 -25.97
N PHE A 203 25.31 1.26 -24.64
CA PHE A 203 26.06 2.21 -23.81
C PHE A 203 27.26 1.61 -23.09
N VAL A 204 27.34 0.27 -23.01
CA VAL A 204 28.41 -0.47 -22.30
C VAL A 204 29.34 -1.21 -23.30
N GLY A 205 28.90 -1.40 -24.57
CA GLY A 205 29.73 -1.92 -25.67
C GLY A 205 30.26 -0.78 -26.53
#